data_40c7e810c72f05b6f4ed3b9251b3c509
#
_entry.id   40c7e810c72f05b6f4ed3b9251b3c509
#
_cell.length_a   1.000
_cell.length_b   1.000
_cell.length_c   1.000
_cell.angle_alpha   90.00
_cell.angle_beta   90.00
_cell.angle_gamma   90.00
#
_symmetry.space_group_name_H-M   'P 1'
#
loop_
_entity.id
_entity.type
_entity.pdbx_description
1 polymer ?
#
loop_
_entity_poly.entity_id
_entity_poly.type
_entity_poly.pdbx_seq_one_letter_code
_entity_poly.pdbx_strand_id
1 'polypeptide(L)'
;MGGRGCQIMEGFLMEKQNLSAKEALEKLKEGNKRYMEVSANPGDISAKLRKDTCLNGQNPYAVIITCSDSRVIPEGIFTAGIGELFVIRVAGNVMDRHQIGSVEYGAEHLGCKLVVVLGHDHCGAVGAAIHDEPSGFVKFITDEIRRAIGDEKDEFKASCLNVKQSVSMLKESLKFGQDGDVKVVGAIYHIEDGAVEFLD
;
A
#
# COMPACT_ATOMS: atom_id res chain seq x y z
N MET A 1 30.88 -26.58 1.42
CA MET A 1 29.70 -25.96 0.81
C MET A 1 28.44 -26.63 1.39
N GLY A 2 27.92 -26.07 2.45
CA GLY A 2 26.72 -26.62 3.13
C GLY A 2 25.48 -25.92 2.65
N GLY A 3 24.63 -26.64 1.88
CA GLY A 3 23.32 -26.16 1.47
C GLY A 3 22.46 -25.96 2.71
N ARG A 4 21.94 -24.74 2.89
CA ARG A 4 20.90 -24.44 3.88
C ARG A 4 19.57 -24.91 3.28
N GLY A 5 19.21 -26.16 3.50
CA GLY A 5 17.88 -26.67 3.21
C GLY A 5 16.88 -25.96 4.12
N CYS A 6 15.88 -25.32 3.52
CA CYS A 6 14.71 -24.85 4.22
C CYS A 6 13.91 -26.09 4.67
N GLN A 7 14.07 -26.51 5.93
CA GLN A 7 13.17 -27.49 6.53
C GLN A 7 11.87 -26.76 6.86
N ILE A 8 10.82 -27.08 6.11
CA ILE A 8 9.45 -26.71 6.46
C ILE A 8 9.13 -27.56 7.71
N MET A 9 9.23 -26.95 8.87
CA MET A 9 8.70 -27.55 10.10
C MET A 9 7.19 -27.37 10.09
N GLU A 10 6.46 -28.48 9.91
CA GLU A 10 5.05 -28.58 10.32
C GLU A 10 5.00 -28.41 11.84
N GLY A 11 4.65 -27.21 12.29
CA GLY A 11 4.60 -26.91 13.69
C GLY A 11 3.85 -25.63 13.99
N PHE A 12 2.63 -25.79 14.47
CA PHE A 12 1.85 -24.80 15.21
C PHE A 12 1.57 -23.50 14.44
N LEU A 13 0.52 -23.54 13.61
CA LEU A 13 -0.20 -22.32 13.23
C LEU A 13 -0.78 -21.73 14.52
N MET A 14 -0.05 -20.81 15.15
CA MET A 14 -0.69 -19.87 16.08
C MET A 14 -1.76 -19.17 15.26
N GLU A 15 -3.02 -19.22 15.70
CA GLU A 15 -4.09 -18.42 15.13
C GLU A 15 -3.61 -16.96 15.11
N LYS A 16 -3.26 -16.47 13.93
CA LYS A 16 -2.90 -15.06 13.72
C LYS A 16 -4.18 -14.27 13.94
N GLN A 17 -4.32 -13.59 15.06
CA GLN A 17 -5.40 -12.64 15.26
C GLN A 17 -5.13 -11.44 14.35
N ASN A 18 -5.80 -11.41 13.19
CA ASN A 18 -5.76 -10.26 12.30
C ASN A 18 -6.62 -9.14 12.89
N LEU A 19 -6.08 -7.90 12.82
CA LEU A 19 -6.82 -6.72 13.22
C LEU A 19 -8.06 -6.54 12.34
N SER A 20 -9.16 -6.04 12.92
CA SER A 20 -10.28 -5.54 12.13
C SER A 20 -9.83 -4.36 11.26
N ALA A 21 -10.58 -4.06 10.20
CA ALA A 21 -10.29 -2.92 9.34
C ALA A 21 -10.22 -1.59 10.11
N LYS A 22 -11.06 -1.41 11.13
CA LYS A 22 -11.06 -0.23 12.00
C LYS A 22 -9.77 -0.13 12.82
N GLU A 23 -9.38 -1.21 13.49
CA GLU A 23 -8.15 -1.25 14.30
C GLU A 23 -6.90 -1.05 13.42
N ALA A 24 -6.86 -1.66 12.25
CA ALA A 24 -5.77 -1.48 11.30
C ALA A 24 -5.67 -0.02 10.82
N LEU A 25 -6.81 0.64 10.52
CA LEU A 25 -6.84 2.05 10.13
C LEU A 25 -6.35 2.97 11.25
N GLU A 26 -6.79 2.75 12.50
CA GLU A 26 -6.31 3.53 13.64
C GLU A 26 -4.81 3.31 13.86
N LYS A 27 -4.31 2.08 13.73
CA LYS A 27 -2.87 1.80 13.82
C LYS A 27 -2.04 2.54 12.77
N LEU A 28 -2.55 2.65 11.53
CA LEU A 28 -1.89 3.46 10.47
C LEU A 28 -1.87 4.94 10.84
N LYS A 29 -2.98 5.51 11.29
CA LYS A 29 -3.06 6.92 11.71
C LYS A 29 -2.09 7.24 12.85
N GLU A 30 -2.06 6.40 13.88
CA GLU A 30 -1.12 6.51 15.00
C GLU A 30 0.34 6.40 14.53
N GLY A 31 0.62 5.50 13.59
CA GLY A 31 1.92 5.32 12.98
C GLY A 31 2.37 6.58 12.21
N ASN A 32 1.49 7.17 11.42
CA ASN A 32 1.78 8.42 10.69
C ASN A 32 1.99 9.60 11.65
N LYS A 33 1.19 9.71 12.70
CA LYS A 33 1.41 10.72 13.74
C LYS A 33 2.82 10.62 14.36
N ARG A 34 3.25 9.40 14.72
CA ARG A 34 4.62 9.19 15.23
C ARG A 34 5.68 9.54 14.19
N TYR A 35 5.46 9.23 12.91
CA TYR A 35 6.37 9.59 11.82
C TYR A 35 6.59 11.11 11.72
N MET A 36 5.52 11.90 11.82
CA MET A 36 5.62 13.36 11.80
C MET A 36 6.30 13.95 13.04
N GLU A 37 6.20 13.29 14.19
CA GLU A 37 6.74 13.78 15.47
C GLU A 37 8.22 13.44 15.69
N VAL A 38 8.78 12.47 14.95
CA VAL A 38 10.15 11.95 15.17
C VAL A 38 11.02 12.08 13.93
N SER A 39 12.29 12.38 14.14
CA SER A 39 13.29 12.53 13.07
C SER A 39 13.89 11.21 12.57
N ALA A 40 13.61 10.09 13.24
CA ALA A 40 14.10 8.77 12.86
C ALA A 40 12.94 7.78 12.76
N ASN A 41 13.01 6.86 11.77
CA ASN A 41 11.98 5.82 11.63
C ASN A 41 12.03 4.86 12.83
N PRO A 42 10.98 4.82 13.65
CA PRO A 42 10.90 3.95 14.83
C PRO A 42 10.35 2.55 14.51
N GLY A 43 10.07 2.21 13.25
CA GLY A 43 9.64 0.86 12.87
C GLY A 43 10.71 -0.18 13.20
N ASP A 44 10.33 -1.32 13.74
CA ASP A 44 11.28 -2.39 14.10
C ASP A 44 11.82 -3.09 12.85
N ILE A 45 13.07 -2.82 12.52
CA ILE A 45 13.84 -3.49 11.46
C ILE A 45 14.99 -4.33 12.03
N SER A 46 14.92 -4.69 13.31
CA SER A 46 15.98 -5.41 14.03
C SER A 46 16.29 -6.79 13.44
N ALA A 47 17.51 -7.26 13.72
CA ALA A 47 17.90 -8.61 13.36
C ALA A 47 17.04 -9.68 14.06
N LYS A 48 16.51 -9.37 15.26
CA LYS A 48 15.61 -10.25 16.01
C LYS A 48 14.31 -10.42 15.27
N LEU A 49 13.62 -9.32 14.89
CA LEU A 49 12.36 -9.37 14.15
C LEU A 49 12.53 -10.02 12.77
N ARG A 50 13.64 -9.71 12.06
CA ARG A 50 13.94 -10.34 10.77
C ARG A 50 14.11 -11.86 10.89
N LYS A 51 14.74 -12.35 11.97
CA LYS A 51 14.86 -13.78 12.24
C LYS A 51 13.51 -14.40 12.59
N ASP A 52 12.75 -13.73 13.40
CA ASP A 52 11.41 -14.19 13.82
C ASP A 52 10.48 -14.32 12.61
N THR A 53 10.37 -13.29 11.78
CA THR A 53 9.53 -13.33 10.57
C THR A 53 10.02 -14.33 9.51
N CYS A 54 11.32 -14.65 9.50
CA CYS A 54 11.85 -15.73 8.65
C CYS A 54 11.34 -17.12 9.09
N LEU A 55 11.18 -17.34 10.38
CA LEU A 55 10.75 -18.63 10.94
C LEU A 55 9.21 -18.76 10.98
N ASN A 56 8.52 -17.67 11.33
CA ASN A 56 7.09 -17.64 11.62
C ASN A 56 6.25 -16.98 10.50
N GLY A 57 6.92 -16.47 9.43
CA GLY A 57 6.27 -15.76 8.34
C GLY A 57 5.85 -14.34 8.69
N GLN A 58 5.26 -13.65 7.71
CA GLN A 58 4.72 -12.30 7.87
C GLN A 58 3.31 -12.33 8.46
N ASN A 59 2.93 -11.24 9.13
CA ASN A 59 1.60 -11.02 9.66
C ASN A 59 1.16 -9.57 9.46
N PRO A 60 0.96 -9.14 8.20
CA PRO A 60 0.59 -7.77 7.91
C PRO A 60 -0.81 -7.46 8.42
N TYR A 61 -0.98 -6.25 8.97
CA TYR A 61 -2.29 -5.77 9.41
C TYR A 61 -3.03 -4.96 8.35
N ALA A 62 -2.31 -4.55 7.28
CA ALA A 62 -2.89 -3.83 6.14
C ALA A 62 -2.15 -4.12 4.84
N VAL A 63 -2.87 -4.01 3.72
CA VAL A 63 -2.31 -3.93 2.37
C VAL A 63 -2.19 -2.46 1.99
N ILE A 64 -1.03 -2.04 1.51
CA ILE A 64 -0.79 -0.67 1.01
C ILE A 64 -0.42 -0.75 -0.47
N ILE A 65 -1.24 -0.12 -1.32
CA ILE A 65 -0.90 0.09 -2.74
C ILE A 65 -0.41 1.52 -2.89
N THR A 66 0.80 1.71 -3.42
CA THR A 66 1.37 3.05 -3.52
C THR A 66 2.29 3.23 -4.73
N CYS A 67 2.74 4.47 -4.93
CA CYS A 67 3.68 4.80 -5.99
C CYS A 67 5.07 4.17 -5.74
N SER A 68 5.78 3.90 -6.84
CA SER A 68 7.20 3.53 -6.81
C SER A 68 8.14 4.73 -6.52
N ASP A 69 7.60 5.93 -6.32
CA ASP A 69 8.38 7.13 -5.99
C ASP A 69 9.26 6.86 -4.76
N SER A 70 10.56 7.15 -4.90
CA SER A 70 11.56 6.84 -3.86
C SER A 70 11.37 7.62 -2.54
N ARG A 71 10.58 8.69 -2.57
CA ARG A 71 10.23 9.50 -1.40
C ARG A 71 9.07 8.91 -0.59
N VAL A 72 8.33 7.95 -1.17
CA VAL A 72 7.17 7.30 -0.54
C VAL A 72 7.58 5.94 0.00
N ILE A 73 7.77 5.85 1.31
CA ILE A 73 8.21 4.63 2.00
C ILE A 73 7.14 4.25 3.03
N PRO A 74 6.17 3.40 2.68
CA PRO A 74 5.02 3.11 3.55
C PRO A 74 5.39 2.67 4.96
N GLU A 75 6.40 1.81 5.09
CA GLU A 75 6.86 1.35 6.40
C GLU A 75 7.38 2.51 7.26
N GLY A 76 8.06 3.49 6.64
CA GLY A 76 8.48 4.71 7.31
C GLY A 76 7.28 5.59 7.68
N ILE A 77 6.44 5.91 6.68
CA ILE A 77 5.27 6.80 6.82
C ILE A 77 4.32 6.33 7.93
N PHE A 78 4.15 5.02 8.09
CA PHE A 78 3.26 4.43 9.09
C PHE A 78 3.99 3.84 10.30
N THR A 79 5.28 4.09 10.44
CA THR A 79 6.09 3.60 11.58
C THR A 79 5.93 2.09 11.79
N ALA A 80 5.92 1.33 10.70
CA ALA A 80 5.70 -0.10 10.70
C ALA A 80 7.01 -0.88 10.63
N GLY A 81 7.08 -2.00 11.34
CA GLY A 81 8.20 -2.93 11.33
C GLY A 81 8.15 -3.94 10.20
N ILE A 82 9.19 -4.77 10.12
CA ILE A 82 9.28 -5.88 9.15
C ILE A 82 8.07 -6.82 9.31
N GLY A 83 7.37 -7.08 8.19
CA GLY A 83 6.23 -8.03 8.15
C GLY A 83 4.90 -7.46 8.62
N GLU A 84 4.83 -6.18 8.98
CA GLU A 84 3.60 -5.54 9.46
C GLU A 84 2.73 -4.93 8.36
N LEU A 85 3.29 -4.59 7.19
CA LEU A 85 2.56 -4.12 6.02
C LEU A 85 2.81 -5.03 4.81
N PHE A 86 1.79 -5.25 4.01
CA PHE A 86 1.91 -5.89 2.69
C PHE A 86 1.88 -4.80 1.63
N VAL A 87 3.05 -4.45 1.08
CA VAL A 87 3.22 -3.27 0.23
C VAL A 87 3.32 -3.66 -1.25
N ILE A 88 2.48 -3.03 -2.09
CA ILE A 88 2.46 -3.17 -3.54
C ILE A 88 2.81 -1.81 -4.13
N ARG A 89 3.86 -1.74 -4.97
CA ARG A 89 4.35 -0.49 -5.54
C ARG A 89 4.39 -0.53 -7.06
N VAL A 90 3.83 0.52 -7.67
CA VAL A 90 3.88 0.76 -9.11
C VAL A 90 3.81 2.26 -9.37
N ALA A 91 4.50 2.76 -10.40
CA ALA A 91 4.50 4.20 -10.71
C ALA A 91 3.07 4.73 -10.86
N GLY A 92 2.77 5.86 -10.21
CA GLY A 92 1.44 6.45 -10.18
C GLY A 92 0.37 5.60 -9.49
N ASN A 93 0.73 4.62 -8.67
CA ASN A 93 -0.19 3.70 -7.98
C ASN A 93 -1.32 3.13 -8.86
N VAL A 94 -1.07 3.01 -10.18
CA VAL A 94 -2.00 2.38 -11.12
C VAL A 94 -2.09 0.87 -10.86
N MET A 95 -3.16 0.22 -11.33
CA MET A 95 -3.35 -1.19 -11.08
C MET A 95 -3.68 -1.96 -12.33
N ASP A 96 -3.07 -3.12 -12.46
CA ASP A 96 -3.44 -4.16 -13.40
C ASP A 96 -3.72 -5.49 -12.66
N ARG A 97 -3.82 -6.57 -13.41
CA ARG A 97 -4.13 -7.90 -12.86
C ARG A 97 -3.13 -8.38 -11.79
N HIS A 98 -1.86 -7.98 -11.87
CA HIS A 98 -0.84 -8.42 -10.92
C HIS A 98 -0.99 -7.70 -9.58
N GLN A 99 -1.25 -6.37 -9.61
CA GLN A 99 -1.52 -5.60 -8.39
C GLN A 99 -2.82 -6.06 -7.74
N ILE A 100 -3.91 -6.25 -8.52
CA ILE A 100 -5.19 -6.75 -8.02
C ILE A 100 -5.00 -8.14 -7.40
N GLY A 101 -4.33 -9.08 -8.08
CA GLY A 101 -4.03 -10.40 -7.52
C GLY A 101 -3.18 -10.36 -6.26
N SER A 102 -2.26 -9.38 -6.15
CA SER A 102 -1.48 -9.18 -4.92
C SER A 102 -2.35 -8.65 -3.77
N VAL A 103 -3.33 -7.79 -4.07
CA VAL A 103 -4.31 -7.33 -3.06
C VAL A 103 -5.17 -8.49 -2.57
N GLU A 104 -5.68 -9.30 -3.49
CA GLU A 104 -6.44 -10.51 -3.17
C GLU A 104 -5.64 -11.45 -2.27
N TYR A 105 -4.37 -11.70 -2.60
CA TYR A 105 -3.47 -12.49 -1.77
C TYR A 105 -3.33 -11.92 -0.35
N GLY A 106 -3.10 -10.60 -0.22
CA GLY A 106 -2.99 -9.92 1.07
C GLY A 106 -4.29 -10.02 1.89
N ALA A 107 -5.44 -9.84 1.25
CA ALA A 107 -6.73 -9.86 1.92
C ALA A 107 -7.19 -11.28 2.28
N GLU A 108 -7.11 -12.23 1.34
CA GLU A 108 -7.68 -13.57 1.53
C GLU A 108 -6.69 -14.55 2.17
N HIS A 109 -5.42 -14.56 1.72
CA HIS A 109 -4.44 -15.53 2.23
C HIS A 109 -3.68 -15.04 3.47
N LEU A 110 -3.43 -13.72 3.58
CA LEU A 110 -2.79 -13.15 4.77
C LEU A 110 -3.80 -12.58 5.78
N GLY A 111 -5.07 -12.48 5.39
CA GLY A 111 -6.17 -12.10 6.27
C GLY A 111 -6.23 -10.60 6.60
N CYS A 112 -5.60 -9.73 5.79
CA CYS A 112 -5.70 -8.29 5.97
C CYS A 112 -7.13 -7.80 5.77
N LYS A 113 -7.67 -7.08 6.75
CA LYS A 113 -9.03 -6.52 6.68
C LYS A 113 -9.06 -5.08 6.19
N LEU A 114 -7.89 -4.47 5.95
CA LEU A 114 -7.75 -3.12 5.45
C LEU A 114 -6.85 -3.10 4.20
N VAL A 115 -7.33 -2.43 3.15
CA VAL A 115 -6.58 -2.11 1.94
C VAL A 115 -6.57 -0.60 1.78
N VAL A 116 -5.38 -0.01 1.63
CA VAL A 116 -5.19 1.44 1.43
C VAL A 116 -4.54 1.69 0.09
N VAL A 117 -5.19 2.49 -0.76
CA VAL A 117 -4.55 3.09 -1.94
C VAL A 117 -3.94 4.42 -1.50
N LEU A 118 -2.62 4.45 -1.38
CA LEU A 118 -1.86 5.62 -0.94
C LEU A 118 -1.24 6.32 -2.15
N GLY A 119 -1.88 7.39 -2.62
CA GLY A 119 -1.27 8.34 -3.54
C GLY A 119 -0.37 9.32 -2.80
N HIS A 120 0.21 10.26 -3.53
CA HIS A 120 1.01 11.34 -2.95
C HIS A 120 0.96 12.59 -3.83
N ASP A 121 1.22 13.74 -3.25
CA ASP A 121 1.42 14.98 -3.98
C ASP A 121 2.72 14.95 -4.81
N HIS A 122 2.85 15.87 -5.78
CA HIS A 122 4.02 15.95 -6.66
C HIS A 122 4.38 14.60 -7.33
N CYS A 123 3.37 13.83 -7.73
CA CYS A 123 3.59 12.54 -8.38
C CYS A 123 4.02 12.73 -9.83
N GLY A 124 5.26 12.32 -10.16
CA GLY A 124 5.79 12.45 -11.51
C GLY A 124 4.98 11.73 -12.60
N ALA A 125 4.35 10.61 -12.26
CA ALA A 125 3.48 9.89 -13.22
C ALA A 125 2.17 10.65 -13.50
N VAL A 126 1.60 11.33 -12.48
CA VAL A 126 0.43 12.19 -12.65
C VAL A 126 0.80 13.44 -13.46
N GLY A 127 1.92 14.09 -13.14
CA GLY A 127 2.43 15.23 -13.90
C GLY A 127 2.65 14.85 -15.38
N ALA A 128 3.29 13.72 -15.66
CA ALA A 128 3.47 13.23 -17.03
C ALA A 128 2.15 12.91 -17.74
N ALA A 129 1.14 12.43 -17.03
CA ALA A 129 -0.18 12.20 -17.61
C ALA A 129 -0.89 13.50 -18.01
N ILE A 130 -0.65 14.60 -17.28
CA ILE A 130 -1.26 15.92 -17.53
C ILE A 130 -0.51 16.67 -18.65
N HIS A 131 0.82 16.66 -18.60
CA HIS A 131 1.65 17.60 -19.37
C HIS A 131 2.42 16.98 -20.53
N ASP A 132 2.69 15.67 -20.52
CA ASP A 132 3.58 15.01 -21.47
C ASP A 132 2.83 14.07 -22.42
N GLU A 133 3.53 13.67 -23.49
CA GLU A 133 3.13 12.60 -24.41
C GLU A 133 4.12 11.42 -24.31
N PRO A 134 4.08 10.63 -23.23
CA PRO A 134 5.03 9.54 -23.05
C PRO A 134 4.87 8.45 -24.11
N SER A 135 5.99 7.81 -24.45
CA SER A 135 6.04 6.68 -25.37
C SER A 135 6.45 5.39 -24.66
N GLY A 136 6.40 4.28 -25.38
CA GLY A 136 6.79 2.98 -24.84
C GLY A 136 5.89 2.52 -23.69
N PHE A 137 6.47 1.82 -22.71
CA PHE A 137 5.71 1.25 -21.60
C PHE A 137 5.20 2.28 -20.58
N VAL A 138 5.82 3.46 -20.49
CA VAL A 138 5.32 4.55 -19.63
C VAL A 138 3.93 5.00 -20.05
N LYS A 139 3.62 4.91 -21.35
CA LYS A 139 2.30 5.24 -21.90
C LYS A 139 1.17 4.43 -21.25
N PHE A 140 1.38 3.16 -20.91
CA PHE A 140 0.34 2.37 -20.25
C PHE A 140 -0.02 2.97 -18.89
N ILE A 141 0.97 3.45 -18.13
CA ILE A 141 0.76 4.09 -16.82
C ILE A 141 -0.01 5.40 -16.98
N THR A 142 0.46 6.27 -17.90
CA THR A 142 -0.16 7.59 -18.09
C THR A 142 -1.56 7.51 -18.72
N ASP A 143 -1.83 6.52 -19.57
CA ASP A 143 -3.16 6.31 -20.13
C ASP A 143 -4.16 5.85 -19.04
N GLU A 144 -3.73 5.03 -18.08
CA GLU A 144 -4.57 4.66 -16.92
C GLU A 144 -4.89 5.90 -16.07
N ILE A 145 -3.86 6.72 -15.76
CA ILE A 145 -4.05 7.95 -15.00
C ILE A 145 -4.98 8.92 -15.76
N ARG A 146 -4.78 9.13 -17.08
CA ARG A 146 -5.64 9.98 -17.90
C ARG A 146 -7.11 9.55 -17.86
N ARG A 147 -7.39 8.24 -17.89
CA ARG A 147 -8.75 7.74 -17.73
C ARG A 147 -9.36 8.09 -16.38
N ALA A 148 -8.54 8.10 -15.34
CA ALA A 148 -8.98 8.46 -13.99
C ALA A 148 -9.23 9.95 -13.81
N ILE A 149 -8.36 10.81 -14.37
CA ILE A 149 -8.36 12.25 -14.11
C ILE A 149 -9.19 13.06 -15.13
N GLY A 150 -9.47 12.51 -16.32
CA GLY A 150 -10.14 13.25 -17.41
C GLY A 150 -9.37 14.52 -17.80
N ASP A 151 -10.08 15.65 -17.77
CA ASP A 151 -9.52 16.96 -18.14
C ASP A 151 -8.91 17.74 -16.96
N GLU A 152 -8.79 17.13 -15.75
CA GLU A 152 -8.20 17.80 -14.60
C GLU A 152 -6.73 18.15 -14.83
N LYS A 153 -6.34 19.41 -14.51
CA LYS A 153 -4.99 19.94 -14.71
C LYS A 153 -4.28 20.30 -13.40
N ASP A 154 -5.02 20.35 -12.30
CA ASP A 154 -4.43 20.50 -10.98
C ASP A 154 -3.84 19.16 -10.54
N GLU A 155 -2.52 19.11 -10.34
CA GLU A 155 -1.81 17.86 -10.04
C GLU A 155 -2.26 17.20 -8.74
N PHE A 156 -2.60 18.01 -7.72
CA PHE A 156 -3.10 17.45 -6.45
C PHE A 156 -4.48 16.83 -6.61
N LYS A 157 -5.41 17.55 -7.25
CA LYS A 157 -6.75 16.99 -7.54
C LYS A 157 -6.68 15.77 -8.43
N ALA A 158 -5.81 15.79 -9.46
CA ALA A 158 -5.57 14.65 -10.33
C ALA A 158 -5.05 13.44 -9.53
N SER A 159 -4.13 13.65 -8.58
CA SER A 159 -3.67 12.58 -7.68
C SER A 159 -4.82 12.01 -6.84
N CYS A 160 -5.70 12.86 -6.31
CA CYS A 160 -6.88 12.41 -5.58
C CYS A 160 -7.86 11.60 -6.46
N LEU A 161 -8.10 12.05 -7.71
CA LEU A 161 -8.97 11.35 -8.67
C LEU A 161 -8.38 9.98 -9.04
N ASN A 162 -7.08 9.90 -9.27
CA ASN A 162 -6.39 8.66 -9.56
C ASN A 162 -6.48 7.65 -8.40
N VAL A 163 -6.35 8.11 -7.16
CA VAL A 163 -6.58 7.27 -5.97
C VAL A 163 -8.03 6.78 -5.90
N LYS A 164 -9.00 7.68 -6.09
CA LYS A 164 -10.43 7.32 -6.06
C LYS A 164 -10.79 6.30 -7.13
N GLN A 165 -10.25 6.45 -8.34
CA GLN A 165 -10.43 5.47 -9.41
C GLN A 165 -9.86 4.10 -9.04
N SER A 166 -8.66 4.07 -8.47
CA SER A 166 -8.03 2.84 -8.00
C SER A 166 -8.84 2.13 -6.91
N VAL A 167 -9.41 2.91 -5.98
CA VAL A 167 -10.32 2.38 -4.93
C VAL A 167 -11.59 1.80 -5.56
N SER A 168 -12.20 2.47 -6.55
CA SER A 168 -13.39 1.97 -7.25
C SER A 168 -13.09 0.67 -7.97
N MET A 169 -11.99 0.63 -8.71
CA MET A 169 -11.53 -0.57 -9.44
C MET A 169 -11.36 -1.77 -8.51
N LEU A 170 -10.75 -1.58 -7.34
CA LEU A 170 -10.60 -2.65 -6.35
C LEU A 170 -11.95 -3.15 -5.83
N LYS A 171 -12.85 -2.24 -5.48
CA LYS A 171 -14.19 -2.60 -5.00
C LYS A 171 -15.01 -3.35 -6.04
N GLU A 172 -14.81 -3.06 -7.33
CA GLU A 172 -15.51 -3.71 -8.44
C GLU A 172 -14.88 -5.08 -8.79
N SER A 173 -13.54 -5.16 -8.80
CA SER A 173 -12.80 -6.34 -9.23
C SER A 173 -12.76 -7.43 -8.18
N LEU A 174 -12.62 -7.03 -6.93
CA LEU A 174 -12.51 -7.94 -5.80
C LEU A 174 -13.85 -7.99 -5.10
N LYS A 175 -14.52 -9.12 -5.24
CA LYS A 175 -15.66 -9.48 -4.41
C LYS A 175 -15.17 -9.82 -3.01
N PHE A 176 -14.54 -8.85 -2.35
CA PHE A 176 -14.13 -9.01 -0.96
C PHE A 176 -15.35 -9.37 -0.13
N GLY A 177 -15.41 -10.64 0.26
CA GLY A 177 -16.42 -11.30 1.02
C GLY A 177 -17.81 -10.69 0.86
N GLN A 178 -18.80 -11.43 0.45
CA GLN A 178 -20.18 -10.94 0.42
C GLN A 178 -20.61 -10.34 1.76
N ASP A 179 -19.77 -10.48 2.78
CA ASP A 179 -19.98 -10.04 4.17
C ASP A 179 -19.32 -8.70 4.52
N GLY A 180 -18.66 -8.00 3.57
CA GLY A 180 -18.11 -6.65 3.78
C GLY A 180 -16.92 -6.56 4.76
N ASP A 181 -16.21 -7.65 4.97
CA ASP A 181 -15.18 -7.81 6.00
C ASP A 181 -13.86 -7.06 5.68
N VAL A 182 -13.61 -6.73 4.39
CA VAL A 182 -12.42 -5.99 3.95
C VAL A 182 -12.81 -4.57 3.54
N LYS A 183 -12.19 -3.59 4.19
CA LYS A 183 -12.38 -2.17 3.89
C LYS A 183 -11.31 -1.69 2.92
N VAL A 184 -11.72 -1.03 1.82
CA VAL A 184 -10.82 -0.35 0.88
C VAL A 184 -10.99 1.15 1.04
N VAL A 185 -9.88 1.86 1.30
CA VAL A 185 -9.84 3.33 1.48
C VAL A 185 -8.78 3.96 0.60
N GLY A 186 -8.97 5.22 0.22
CA GLY A 186 -7.97 6.05 -0.43
C GLY A 186 -7.27 6.95 0.59
N ALA A 187 -6.02 7.31 0.31
CA ALA A 187 -5.27 8.30 1.08
C ALA A 187 -4.26 9.04 0.19
N ILE A 188 -3.87 10.23 0.61
CA ILE A 188 -2.80 11.03 0.00
C ILE A 188 -1.72 11.30 1.05
N TYR A 189 -0.48 11.02 0.69
CA TYR A 189 0.69 11.37 1.45
C TYR A 189 1.24 12.72 0.98
N HIS A 190 1.39 13.65 1.89
CA HIS A 190 2.00 14.95 1.68
C HIS A 190 3.51 14.85 1.93
N ILE A 191 4.31 15.01 0.87
CA ILE A 191 5.77 14.77 0.94
C ILE A 191 6.46 15.84 1.80
N GLU A 192 5.94 17.07 1.82
CA GLU A 192 6.56 18.19 2.50
C GLU A 192 6.54 18.04 4.02
N ASP A 193 5.40 17.66 4.59
CA ASP A 193 5.19 17.60 6.05
C ASP A 193 5.05 16.19 6.60
N GLY A 194 4.95 15.19 5.72
CA GLY A 194 4.82 13.79 6.11
C GLY A 194 3.41 13.34 6.50
N ALA A 195 2.40 14.20 6.38
CA ALA A 195 1.02 13.88 6.75
C ALA A 195 0.37 12.91 5.74
N VAL A 196 -0.55 12.08 6.24
CA VAL A 196 -1.43 11.26 5.42
C VAL A 196 -2.87 11.69 5.63
N GLU A 197 -3.49 12.18 4.55
CA GLU A 197 -4.90 12.52 4.48
C GLU A 197 -5.69 11.32 3.95
N PHE A 198 -6.63 10.78 4.74
CA PHE A 198 -7.53 9.73 4.28
C PHE A 198 -8.73 10.35 3.56
N LEU A 199 -8.98 9.88 2.35
CA LEU A 199 -10.07 10.35 1.50
C LEU A 199 -11.39 9.64 1.84
N ASP A 200 -12.49 10.37 1.83
CA ASP A 200 -13.85 9.87 2.01
C ASP A 200 -14.38 9.11 0.77
#